data_d6a65af9ec5f7990223823d3a21816c0
#
_entry.id   d6a65af9ec5f7990223823d3a21816c0
#
_cell.length_a   1.000
_cell.length_b   1.000
_cell.length_c   1.000
_cell.angle_alpha   90.00
_cell.angle_beta   90.00
_cell.angle_gamma   90.00
#
_symmetry.space_group_name_H-M   'P 1'
#
loop_
_entity.id
_entity.type
_entity.pdbx_description
1 polymer ?
#
loop_
_entity_poly.entity_id
_entity_poly.type
_entity_poly.pdbx_seq_one_letter_code
_entity_poly.pdbx_strand_id
1 'polypeptide(L)'
;MTLLTTEIRRARASDAAAIAAVHETSWIQAYTGILPHRALQAMVARRDVAWWTRAIRQSTRVLTLDIGGHVAGYATIGPNRVKSLPQGGEVYELYLSPQYQGLGFGRKLFLAARQDLRTGGRPGCLVWVLEENAAAIRFYENAGGRDVAEGSETFDGRTLNKIAYSFD
;
A
#
# COMPACT_ATOMS: atom_id res chain seq x y z
N MET A 1 20.55 -19.50 -17.64
CA MET A 1 19.29 -18.83 -17.23
C MET A 1 19.51 -18.16 -15.89
N THR A 2 19.39 -16.85 -15.83
CA THR A 2 19.54 -16.12 -14.57
C THR A 2 18.21 -16.13 -13.83
N LEU A 3 18.17 -16.73 -12.65
CA LEU A 3 17.00 -16.69 -11.79
C LEU A 3 16.95 -15.31 -11.12
N LEU A 4 15.88 -14.58 -11.36
CA LEU A 4 15.65 -13.31 -10.67
C LEU A 4 15.33 -13.59 -9.20
N THR A 5 16.11 -13.00 -8.30
CA THR A 5 15.89 -13.10 -6.87
C THR A 5 14.76 -12.15 -6.46
N THR A 6 13.79 -12.66 -5.72
CA THR A 6 12.72 -11.86 -5.12
C THR A 6 12.99 -11.71 -3.64
N GLU A 7 13.04 -10.49 -3.15
CA GLU A 7 13.25 -10.19 -1.75
C GLU A 7 12.24 -9.16 -1.25
N ILE A 8 11.65 -9.41 -0.09
CA ILE A 8 10.83 -8.42 0.60
C ILE A 8 11.60 -8.01 1.84
N ARG A 9 11.89 -6.72 1.93
CA ARG A 9 12.75 -6.18 2.99
C ARG A 9 12.31 -4.78 3.38
N ARG A 10 12.82 -4.30 4.49
CA ARG A 10 12.61 -2.90 4.86
C ARG A 10 13.32 -1.97 3.88
N ALA A 11 12.66 -0.85 3.59
CA ALA A 11 13.21 0.16 2.71
C ALA A 11 14.44 0.82 3.35
N ARG A 12 15.40 1.15 2.50
CA ARG A 12 16.57 1.97 2.84
C ARG A 12 16.36 3.34 2.21
N ALA A 13 17.04 4.36 2.74
CA ALA A 13 16.97 5.71 2.18
C ALA A 13 17.32 5.74 0.68
N SER A 14 18.24 4.88 0.25
CA SER A 14 18.62 4.72 -1.16
C SER A 14 17.48 4.18 -2.07
N ASP A 15 16.43 3.62 -1.50
CA ASP A 15 15.26 3.15 -2.25
C ASP A 15 14.26 4.26 -2.58
N ALA A 16 14.42 5.45 -1.99
CA ALA A 16 13.41 6.50 -2.05
C ALA A 16 13.02 6.91 -3.47
N ALA A 17 13.99 7.05 -4.38
CA ALA A 17 13.70 7.39 -5.77
C ALA A 17 12.89 6.30 -6.48
N ALA A 18 13.25 5.04 -6.27
CA ALA A 18 12.55 3.90 -6.87
C ALA A 18 11.13 3.76 -6.31
N ILE A 19 10.95 3.95 -5.00
CA ILE A 19 9.62 3.92 -4.36
C ILE A 19 8.75 5.06 -4.89
N ALA A 20 9.31 6.27 -5.02
CA ALA A 20 8.58 7.41 -5.59
C ALA A 20 8.08 7.11 -7.00
N ALA A 21 8.89 6.46 -7.82
CA ALA A 21 8.51 6.05 -9.18
C ALA A 21 7.40 5.01 -9.17
N VAL A 22 7.46 4.01 -8.29
CA VAL A 22 6.39 3.01 -8.13
C VAL A 22 5.09 3.68 -7.68
N HIS A 23 5.18 4.58 -6.69
CA HIS A 23 4.02 5.33 -6.19
C HIS A 23 3.34 6.11 -7.34
N GLU A 24 4.10 6.90 -8.07
CA GLU A 24 3.55 7.69 -9.18
C GLU A 24 2.84 6.81 -10.20
N THR A 25 3.52 5.80 -10.72
CA THR A 25 2.99 4.93 -11.77
C THR A 25 1.76 4.15 -11.30
N SER A 26 1.83 3.56 -10.11
CA SER A 26 0.76 2.72 -9.58
C SER A 26 -0.47 3.55 -9.18
N TRP A 27 -0.28 4.74 -8.63
CA TRP A 27 -1.39 5.61 -8.24
C TRP A 27 -2.10 6.18 -9.46
N ILE A 28 -1.36 6.59 -10.49
CA ILE A 28 -1.96 7.04 -11.75
C ILE A 28 -2.79 5.92 -12.37
N GLN A 29 -2.25 4.69 -12.40
CA GLN A 29 -2.99 3.53 -12.91
C GLN A 29 -4.25 3.24 -12.08
N ALA A 30 -4.14 3.21 -10.75
CA ALA A 30 -5.23 2.80 -9.88
C ALA A 30 -6.35 3.84 -9.81
N TYR A 31 -6.02 5.12 -9.81
CA TYR A 31 -6.96 6.18 -9.43
C TYR A 31 -7.38 7.12 -10.56
N THR A 32 -6.81 6.99 -11.76
CA THR A 32 -7.32 7.73 -12.93
C THR A 32 -8.77 7.31 -13.19
N GLY A 33 -9.67 8.30 -13.24
CA GLY A 33 -11.11 8.06 -13.38
C GLY A 33 -11.85 7.83 -12.06
N ILE A 34 -11.13 7.66 -10.95
CA ILE A 34 -11.71 7.51 -9.60
C ILE A 34 -11.56 8.81 -8.81
N LEU A 35 -10.31 9.28 -8.66
CA LEU A 35 -10.03 10.55 -8.00
C LEU A 35 -10.13 11.71 -8.98
N PRO A 36 -10.56 12.90 -8.51
CA PRO A 36 -10.42 14.12 -9.32
C PRO A 36 -8.97 14.30 -9.77
N HIS A 37 -8.79 14.69 -11.03
CA HIS A 37 -7.45 14.80 -11.63
C HIS A 37 -6.49 15.67 -10.81
N ARG A 38 -6.97 16.82 -10.34
CA ARG A 38 -6.15 17.75 -9.56
C ARG A 38 -5.72 17.15 -8.22
N ALA A 39 -6.64 16.42 -7.56
CA ALA A 39 -6.33 15.73 -6.31
C ALA A 39 -5.26 14.65 -6.53
N LEU A 40 -5.41 13.84 -7.57
CA LEU A 40 -4.44 12.80 -7.90
C LEU A 40 -3.06 13.40 -8.21
N GLN A 41 -3.00 14.44 -9.02
CA GLN A 41 -1.75 15.13 -9.33
C GLN A 41 -1.06 15.67 -8.07
N ALA A 42 -1.82 16.30 -7.18
CA ALA A 42 -1.28 16.85 -5.93
C ALA A 42 -0.75 15.77 -5.01
N MET A 43 -1.47 14.65 -4.90
CA MET A 43 -1.08 13.51 -4.05
C MET A 43 0.19 12.85 -4.57
N VAL A 44 0.31 12.67 -5.88
CA VAL A 44 1.53 12.12 -6.49
C VAL A 44 2.71 13.07 -6.31
N ALA A 45 2.53 14.36 -6.60
CA ALA A 45 3.60 15.34 -6.47
C ALA A 45 4.12 15.51 -5.04
N ARG A 46 3.25 15.36 -4.05
CA ARG A 46 3.62 15.47 -2.63
C ARG A 46 4.55 14.34 -2.17
N ARG A 47 4.44 13.18 -2.78
CA ARG A 47 5.22 11.97 -2.46
C ARG A 47 6.48 11.89 -3.34
N ASP A 48 7.26 12.95 -3.36
CA ASP A 48 8.52 13.01 -4.11
C ASP A 48 9.64 12.23 -3.40
N VAL A 49 10.83 12.23 -3.99
CA VAL A 49 12.00 11.53 -3.43
C VAL A 49 12.33 12.04 -2.02
N ALA A 50 12.27 13.35 -1.81
CA ALA A 50 12.56 13.95 -0.50
C ALA A 50 11.55 13.51 0.56
N TRP A 51 10.27 13.44 0.20
CA TRP A 51 9.22 12.94 1.09
C TRP A 51 9.48 11.49 1.50
N TRP A 52 9.77 10.61 0.54
CA TRP A 52 10.06 9.20 0.82
C TRP A 52 11.33 9.03 1.65
N THR A 53 12.37 9.82 1.37
CA THR A 53 13.59 9.78 2.16
C THR A 53 13.32 10.12 3.63
N ARG A 54 12.55 11.16 3.89
CA ARG A 54 12.16 11.52 5.26
C ARG A 54 11.32 10.44 5.92
N ALA A 55 10.32 9.92 5.21
CA ALA A 55 9.44 8.87 5.74
C ALA A 55 10.24 7.62 6.16
N ILE A 56 11.17 7.19 5.32
CA ILE A 56 12.02 6.02 5.61
C ILE A 56 12.92 6.29 6.82
N ARG A 57 13.51 7.48 6.91
CA ARG A 57 14.39 7.86 8.02
C ARG A 57 13.66 8.09 9.34
N GLN A 58 12.39 8.47 9.29
CA GLN A 58 11.58 8.80 10.48
C GLN A 58 10.81 7.61 11.04
N SER A 59 11.23 6.40 10.77
CA SER A 59 10.61 5.16 11.29
C SER A 59 9.23 4.83 10.74
N THR A 60 8.77 5.48 9.67
CA THR A 60 7.63 4.96 8.93
C THR A 60 8.02 3.60 8.38
N ARG A 61 7.25 2.55 8.73
CA ARG A 61 7.56 1.23 8.22
C ARG A 61 7.19 1.14 6.75
N VAL A 62 8.22 1.09 5.94
CA VAL A 62 8.10 0.88 4.50
C VAL A 62 8.79 -0.43 4.15
N LEU A 63 8.01 -1.34 3.55
CA LEU A 63 8.55 -2.58 2.98
C LEU A 63 8.69 -2.42 1.49
N THR A 64 9.76 -2.96 0.93
CA THR A 64 9.97 -3.00 -0.51
C THR A 64 9.89 -4.42 -1.02
N LEU A 65 9.35 -4.58 -2.21
CA LEU A 65 9.46 -5.79 -3.01
C LEU A 65 10.55 -5.55 -4.04
N ASP A 66 11.67 -6.22 -3.86
CA ASP A 66 12.83 -6.13 -4.74
C ASP A 66 12.88 -7.38 -5.64
N ILE A 67 12.89 -7.16 -6.94
CA ILE A 67 12.99 -8.24 -7.93
C ILE A 67 14.22 -7.99 -8.78
N GLY A 68 15.26 -8.82 -8.58
CA GLY A 68 16.50 -8.72 -9.34
C GLY A 68 17.23 -7.38 -9.20
N GLY A 69 17.15 -6.74 -8.04
CA GLY A 69 17.74 -5.44 -7.78
C GLY A 69 16.86 -4.23 -8.13
N HIS A 70 15.62 -4.47 -8.57
CA HIS A 70 14.65 -3.41 -8.88
C HIS A 70 13.53 -3.39 -7.85
N VAL A 71 13.19 -2.22 -7.35
CA VAL A 71 12.02 -2.04 -6.49
C VAL A 71 10.76 -2.10 -7.38
N ALA A 72 10.02 -3.19 -7.23
CA ALA A 72 8.82 -3.48 -8.03
C ALA A 72 7.53 -3.09 -7.31
N GLY A 73 7.60 -2.89 -6.00
CA GLY A 73 6.44 -2.55 -5.18
C GLY A 73 6.85 -2.10 -3.80
N TYR A 74 5.88 -1.58 -3.06
CA TYR A 74 6.07 -1.18 -1.68
C TYR A 74 4.79 -1.36 -0.86
N ALA A 75 4.96 -1.44 0.45
CA ALA A 75 3.87 -1.35 1.41
C ALA A 75 4.25 -0.41 2.55
N THR A 76 3.31 0.38 3.02
CA THR A 76 3.45 1.16 4.25
C THR A 76 2.52 0.60 5.31
N ILE A 77 3.04 0.39 6.51
CA ILE A 77 2.32 -0.28 7.59
C ILE A 77 2.53 0.44 8.92
N GLY A 78 1.65 0.21 9.85
CA GLY A 78 1.78 0.77 11.20
C GLY A 78 0.57 0.47 12.08
N PRO A 79 0.40 1.23 13.17
CA PRO A 79 -0.76 1.07 14.04
C PRO A 79 -2.06 1.40 13.31
N ASN A 80 -3.12 0.69 13.70
CA ASN A 80 -4.47 1.03 13.26
C ASN A 80 -4.81 2.46 13.71
N ARG A 81 -5.18 3.31 12.75
CA ARG A 81 -5.48 4.73 12.99
C ARG A 81 -6.93 4.95 13.44
N VAL A 82 -7.77 3.93 13.37
CA VAL A 82 -9.19 4.00 13.76
C VAL A 82 -9.37 3.29 15.08
N LYS A 83 -9.36 4.06 16.18
CA LYS A 83 -9.37 3.53 17.55
C LYS A 83 -10.63 2.73 17.90
N SER A 84 -11.73 2.96 17.21
CA SER A 84 -12.99 2.23 17.44
C SER A 84 -12.98 0.80 16.87
N LEU A 85 -11.98 0.45 16.06
CA LEU A 85 -11.82 -0.88 15.48
C LEU A 85 -10.74 -1.66 16.25
N PRO A 86 -10.97 -2.97 16.51
CA PRO A 86 -10.10 -3.74 17.43
C PRO A 86 -8.77 -4.20 16.83
N GLN A 87 -8.60 -4.12 15.50
CA GLN A 87 -7.36 -4.56 14.85
C GLN A 87 -6.18 -3.71 15.33
N GLY A 88 -5.07 -4.37 15.68
CA GLY A 88 -3.88 -3.68 16.20
C GLY A 88 -3.06 -2.98 15.13
N GLY A 89 -3.03 -3.53 13.93
CA GLY A 89 -2.25 -3.01 12.81
C GLY A 89 -3.07 -2.58 11.61
N GLU A 90 -2.40 -1.86 10.72
CA GLU A 90 -3.01 -1.41 9.47
C GLU A 90 -1.96 -1.45 8.35
N VAL A 91 -2.35 -1.94 7.19
CA VAL A 91 -1.60 -1.73 5.96
C VAL A 91 -2.18 -0.47 5.32
N TYR A 92 -1.42 0.61 5.33
CA TYR A 92 -1.86 1.90 4.82
C TYR A 92 -1.85 1.94 3.30
N GLU A 93 -0.81 1.36 2.70
CA GLU A 93 -0.61 1.35 1.25
C GLU A 93 0.05 0.04 0.85
N LEU A 94 -0.34 -0.49 -0.31
CA LEU A 94 0.30 -1.63 -0.95
C LEU A 94 0.14 -1.47 -2.45
N TYR A 95 1.24 -1.23 -3.15
CA TYR A 95 1.22 -0.97 -4.58
C TYR A 95 2.37 -1.67 -5.29
N LEU A 96 2.08 -2.11 -6.51
CA LEU A 96 3.05 -2.70 -7.43
C LEU A 96 3.10 -1.90 -8.72
N SER A 97 4.28 -1.79 -9.31
CA SER A 97 4.38 -1.31 -10.69
C SER A 97 3.54 -2.19 -11.61
N PRO A 98 2.88 -1.61 -12.62
CA PRO A 98 1.94 -2.35 -13.47
C PRO A 98 2.48 -3.64 -14.07
N GLN A 99 3.74 -3.65 -14.50
CA GLN A 99 4.36 -4.81 -15.14
C GLN A 99 4.55 -6.01 -14.20
N TYR A 100 4.44 -5.82 -12.88
CA TYR A 100 4.59 -6.88 -11.89
C TYR A 100 3.27 -7.33 -11.27
N GLN A 101 2.15 -6.78 -11.74
CA GLN A 101 0.82 -7.15 -11.25
C GLN A 101 0.35 -8.45 -11.91
N GLY A 102 -0.55 -9.17 -11.21
CA GLY A 102 -1.13 -10.42 -11.72
C GLY A 102 -0.22 -11.64 -11.69
N LEU A 103 0.92 -11.56 -11.00
CA LEU A 103 1.93 -12.62 -10.94
C LEU A 103 2.10 -13.20 -9.51
N GLY A 104 1.25 -12.83 -8.58
CA GLY A 104 1.31 -13.30 -7.20
C GLY A 104 2.21 -12.49 -6.27
N PHE A 105 2.91 -11.48 -6.76
CA PHE A 105 3.81 -10.66 -5.93
C PHE A 105 3.07 -9.80 -4.91
N GLY A 106 1.90 -9.28 -5.26
CA GLY A 106 1.07 -8.51 -4.33
C GLY A 106 0.68 -9.33 -3.10
N ARG A 107 0.32 -10.59 -3.30
CA ARG A 107 0.00 -11.50 -2.20
C ARG A 107 1.21 -11.75 -1.30
N LYS A 108 2.38 -11.96 -1.89
CA LYS A 108 3.63 -12.15 -1.13
C LYS A 108 3.96 -10.92 -0.29
N LEU A 109 3.86 -9.74 -0.88
CA LEU A 109 4.09 -8.48 -0.18
C LEU A 109 3.09 -8.27 0.95
N PHE A 110 1.82 -8.56 0.72
CA PHE A 110 0.78 -8.45 1.74
C PHE A 110 1.00 -9.40 2.91
N LEU A 111 1.36 -10.66 2.64
CA LEU A 111 1.68 -11.62 3.69
C LEU A 111 2.88 -11.18 4.53
N ALA A 112 3.90 -10.62 3.90
CA ALA A 112 5.08 -10.09 4.59
C ALA A 112 4.71 -8.88 5.46
N ALA A 113 3.85 -7.99 4.96
CA ALA A 113 3.36 -6.84 5.70
C ALA A 113 2.58 -7.28 6.96
N ARG A 114 1.70 -8.24 6.83
CA ARG A 114 0.94 -8.82 7.97
C ARG A 114 1.87 -9.47 8.99
N GLN A 115 2.87 -10.19 8.51
CA GLN A 115 3.87 -10.84 9.39
C GLN A 115 4.69 -9.78 10.15
N ASP A 116 5.11 -8.71 9.51
CA ASP A 116 5.83 -7.60 10.15
C ASP A 116 4.97 -6.94 11.24
N LEU A 117 3.69 -6.71 10.97
CA LEU A 117 2.76 -6.17 11.96
C LEU A 117 2.63 -7.10 13.16
N ARG A 118 2.45 -8.39 12.93
CA ARG A 118 2.32 -9.39 13.99
C ARG A 118 3.58 -9.47 14.85
N THR A 119 4.73 -9.54 14.22
CA THR A 119 6.04 -9.56 14.90
C THR A 119 6.26 -8.30 15.72
N GLY A 120 5.75 -7.16 15.26
CA GLY A 120 5.79 -5.88 15.97
C GLY A 120 4.74 -5.73 17.08
N GLY A 121 4.04 -6.80 17.45
CA GLY A 121 3.05 -6.78 18.53
C GLY A 121 1.70 -6.18 18.15
N ARG A 122 1.36 -6.16 16.87
CA ARG A 122 0.10 -5.61 16.36
C ARG A 122 -0.74 -6.71 15.71
N PRO A 123 -1.43 -7.53 16.51
CA PRO A 123 -2.26 -8.62 15.99
C PRO A 123 -3.51 -8.03 15.31
N GLY A 124 -3.93 -8.72 14.25
CA GLY A 124 -5.03 -8.25 13.42
C GLY A 124 -4.59 -7.12 12.49
N CYS A 125 -5.07 -7.16 11.27
CA CYS A 125 -4.71 -6.21 10.24
C CYS A 125 -5.95 -5.59 9.62
N LEU A 126 -5.93 -4.28 9.45
CA LEU A 126 -6.97 -3.52 8.79
C LEU A 126 -6.42 -2.93 7.49
N VAL A 127 -7.24 -2.93 6.45
CA VAL A 127 -6.92 -2.26 5.17
C VAL A 127 -8.13 -1.47 4.71
N TRP A 128 -7.95 -0.18 4.45
CA TRP A 128 -8.99 0.65 3.84
C TRP A 128 -8.84 0.72 2.33
N VAL A 129 -9.95 0.56 1.62
CA VAL A 129 -9.98 0.55 0.15
C VAL A 129 -11.12 1.45 -0.32
N LEU A 130 -10.86 2.29 -1.31
CA LEU A 130 -11.94 3.04 -1.96
C LEU A 130 -12.88 2.06 -2.67
N GLU A 131 -14.19 2.26 -2.49
CA GLU A 131 -15.22 1.37 -3.05
C GLU A 131 -15.13 1.27 -4.58
N GLU A 132 -14.74 2.34 -5.25
CA GLU A 132 -14.60 2.37 -6.71
C GLU A 132 -13.32 1.68 -7.21
N ASN A 133 -12.40 1.32 -6.33
CA ASN A 133 -11.19 0.57 -6.70
C ASN A 133 -11.49 -0.93 -6.72
N ALA A 134 -12.16 -1.37 -7.77
CA ALA A 134 -12.63 -2.75 -7.91
C ALA A 134 -11.49 -3.78 -7.88
N ALA A 135 -10.33 -3.45 -8.44
CA ALA A 135 -9.17 -4.35 -8.44
C ALA A 135 -8.64 -4.60 -7.03
N ALA A 136 -8.56 -3.55 -6.20
CA ALA A 136 -8.13 -3.69 -4.81
C ALA A 136 -9.16 -4.48 -3.99
N ILE A 137 -10.45 -4.24 -4.18
CA ILE A 137 -11.52 -4.98 -3.51
C ILE A 137 -11.37 -6.47 -3.80
N ARG A 138 -11.24 -6.86 -5.06
CA ARG A 138 -11.04 -8.27 -5.45
C ARG A 138 -9.79 -8.85 -4.82
N PHE A 139 -8.71 -8.09 -4.80
CA PHE A 139 -7.44 -8.53 -4.21
C PHE A 139 -7.59 -8.86 -2.73
N TYR A 140 -8.17 -7.95 -1.95
CA TYR A 140 -8.31 -8.15 -0.51
C TYR A 140 -9.38 -9.19 -0.15
N GLU A 141 -10.47 -9.27 -0.89
CA GLU A 141 -11.45 -10.33 -0.70
C GLU A 141 -10.85 -11.71 -1.00
N ASN A 142 -10.10 -11.84 -2.10
CA ASN A 142 -9.41 -13.09 -2.46
C ASN A 142 -8.32 -13.47 -1.43
N ALA A 143 -7.77 -12.50 -0.73
CA ALA A 143 -6.79 -12.74 0.33
C ALA A 143 -7.45 -13.15 1.66
N GLY A 144 -8.78 -13.25 1.71
CA GLY A 144 -9.53 -13.66 2.89
C GLY A 144 -10.00 -12.50 3.77
N GLY A 145 -9.99 -11.29 3.26
CA GLY A 145 -10.46 -10.10 3.98
C GLY A 145 -11.96 -10.12 4.22
N ARG A 146 -12.37 -9.68 5.41
CA ARG A 146 -13.77 -9.51 5.79
C ARG A 146 -14.09 -8.02 5.87
N ASP A 147 -15.17 -7.62 5.24
CA ASP A 147 -15.72 -6.27 5.33
C ASP A 147 -16.22 -6.02 6.76
N VAL A 148 -15.62 -5.08 7.46
CA VAL A 148 -15.94 -4.81 8.87
C VAL A 148 -16.37 -3.38 9.15
N ALA A 149 -16.16 -2.45 8.22
CA ALA A 149 -16.52 -1.05 8.43
C ALA A 149 -16.59 -0.30 7.09
N GLU A 150 -17.34 0.78 7.11
CA GLU A 150 -17.45 1.70 5.98
C GLU A 150 -17.09 3.11 6.44
N GLY A 151 -16.66 3.93 5.51
CA GLY A 151 -16.36 5.32 5.74
C GLY A 151 -16.40 6.11 4.44
N SER A 152 -15.99 7.35 4.51
CA SER A 152 -15.87 8.20 3.35
C SER A 152 -14.65 9.10 3.46
N GLU A 153 -14.20 9.60 2.32
CA GLU A 153 -13.08 10.52 2.24
C GLU A 153 -13.34 11.52 1.12
N THR A 154 -13.01 12.78 1.34
CA THR A 154 -13.25 13.85 0.37
C THR A 154 -11.94 14.26 -0.29
N PHE A 155 -11.95 14.26 -1.63
CA PHE A 155 -10.83 14.62 -2.46
C PHE A 155 -11.26 15.77 -3.38
N ASP A 156 -10.73 16.96 -3.17
CA ASP A 156 -11.03 18.15 -3.99
C ASP A 156 -12.56 18.31 -4.23
N GLY A 157 -13.34 18.27 -3.16
CA GLY A 157 -14.79 18.42 -3.18
C GLY A 157 -15.59 17.20 -3.57
N ARG A 158 -14.96 16.10 -4.00
CA ARG A 158 -15.63 14.84 -4.30
C ARG A 158 -15.49 13.86 -3.13
N THR A 159 -16.63 13.44 -2.57
CA THR A 159 -16.66 12.46 -1.49
C THR A 159 -16.79 11.05 -2.05
N LEU A 160 -15.88 10.16 -1.68
CA LEU A 160 -15.86 8.77 -2.10
C LEU A 160 -16.02 7.86 -0.89
N ASN A 161 -16.76 6.77 -1.07
CA ASN A 161 -16.92 5.74 -0.04
C ASN A 161 -15.70 4.84 0.03
N LYS A 162 -15.37 4.35 1.23
CA LYS A 162 -14.31 3.38 1.45
C LYS A 162 -14.78 2.27 2.37
N ILE A 163 -14.17 1.12 2.22
CA ILE A 163 -14.47 -0.10 2.96
C ILE A 163 -13.22 -0.54 3.70
N ALA A 164 -13.38 -0.97 4.95
CA ALA A 164 -12.29 -1.57 5.73
C ALA A 164 -12.41 -3.08 5.70
N TYR A 165 -11.32 -3.73 5.33
CA TYR A 165 -11.18 -5.18 5.37
C TYR A 165 -10.31 -5.59 6.55
N SER A 166 -10.75 -6.62 7.28
CA SER A 166 -10.04 -7.17 8.43
C SER A 166 -9.42 -8.53 8.08
N PHE A 167 -8.21 -8.71 8.60
CA PHE A 167 -7.45 -9.97 8.51
C PHE A 167 -6.97 -10.35 9.91
N ASP A 168 -7.04 -11.62 10.25
CA ASP A 168 -6.60 -12.15 11.56
C ASP A 168 -5.07 -12.24 11.69
#